data_b4e42bbbf6165c118c6145a6afad3000
#
_entry.id   b4e42bbbf6165c118c6145a6afad3000
#
_cell.length_a   1.000
_cell.length_b   1.000
_cell.length_c   1.000
_cell.angle_alpha   90.00
_cell.angle_beta   90.00
_cell.angle_gamma   90.00
#
_symmetry.space_group_name_H-M   'P 1'
#
loop_
_entity.id
_entity.type
_entity.pdbx_description
1 polymer ?
#
loop_
_entity_poly.entity_id
_entity_poly.type
_entity_poly.pdbx_seq_one_letter_code
_entity_poly.pdbx_strand_id
1 'polypeptide(L)'
;MRISARGCCIPICVGFIALFSFTSSHSAAQTRDEMVREDRKKIMEEGFWIYNDLPKAFTKAKQSGKPLLVVLRCIPCHECVKLDDELVDQDPVIRPLLDEFVCARQVSTNGLDLELFQYDTDQSFAVFILNADGTVYGRFGTRSHRTDWLGDVSLEGLAEALKG
;
A
#
# COMPACT_ATOMS: atom_id res chain seq x y z
N MET A 1 -25.07 48.93 -77.37
CA MET A 1 -23.92 48.31 -76.71
C MET A 1 -24.19 48.33 -75.17
N ARG A 2 -24.68 47.19 -74.63
CA ARG A 2 -25.14 47.09 -73.21
C ARG A 2 -24.05 46.42 -72.46
N ILE A 3 -23.54 47.10 -71.47
CA ILE A 3 -22.55 46.54 -70.51
C ILE A 3 -23.31 46.09 -69.28
N SER A 4 -23.32 44.76 -68.99
CA SER A 4 -23.94 44.18 -67.87
C SER A 4 -22.90 44.11 -66.70
N ALA A 5 -23.19 44.76 -65.59
CA ALA A 5 -22.41 44.66 -64.40
C ALA A 5 -22.84 43.44 -63.55
N ARG A 6 -21.97 42.46 -63.38
CA ARG A 6 -22.17 41.30 -62.46
C ARG A 6 -21.73 41.70 -61.12
N GLY A 7 -22.66 41.73 -60.16
CA GLY A 7 -22.37 41.89 -58.74
C GLY A 7 -21.72 40.62 -58.15
N CYS A 8 -20.61 40.82 -57.49
CA CYS A 8 -19.87 39.77 -56.72
C CYS A 8 -20.38 39.77 -55.31
N CYS A 9 -21.14 38.74 -54.89
CA CYS A 9 -21.53 38.51 -53.54
C CYS A 9 -20.37 37.76 -52.78
N ILE A 10 -19.76 38.43 -51.86
CA ILE A 10 -18.77 37.81 -50.96
C ILE A 10 -19.54 37.21 -49.77
N PRO A 11 -19.45 35.90 -49.45
CA PRO A 11 -20.04 35.36 -48.25
C PRO A 11 -19.14 35.66 -47.05
N ILE A 12 -19.71 36.36 -46.09
CA ILE A 12 -19.07 36.58 -44.77
C ILE A 12 -19.15 35.27 -44.00
N CYS A 13 -18.05 34.53 -43.91
CA CYS A 13 -17.91 33.42 -42.98
C CYS A 13 -17.74 33.94 -41.55
N VAL A 14 -18.80 33.90 -40.77
CA VAL A 14 -18.76 34.13 -39.34
C VAL A 14 -18.17 32.86 -38.69
N GLY A 15 -16.88 32.90 -38.40
CA GLY A 15 -16.19 31.82 -37.65
C GLY A 15 -16.63 31.84 -36.19
N PHE A 16 -17.36 30.80 -35.80
CA PHE A 16 -17.70 30.53 -34.40
C PHE A 16 -16.45 29.97 -33.72
N ILE A 17 -15.71 30.82 -32.99
CA ILE A 17 -14.60 30.39 -32.14
C ILE A 17 -15.23 29.81 -30.86
N ALA A 18 -15.35 28.48 -30.78
CA ALA A 18 -15.71 27.79 -29.58
C ALA A 18 -14.51 27.85 -28.61
N LEU A 19 -14.62 28.70 -27.60
CA LEU A 19 -13.69 28.72 -26.45
C LEU A 19 -13.89 27.43 -25.65
N PHE A 20 -13.07 26.44 -25.93
CA PHE A 20 -12.93 25.27 -25.05
C PHE A 20 -12.17 25.70 -23.78
N SER A 21 -12.90 26.01 -22.71
CA SER A 21 -12.33 26.20 -21.39
C SER A 21 -11.84 24.83 -20.88
N PHE A 22 -10.55 24.58 -21.01
CA PHE A 22 -9.89 23.47 -20.33
C PHE A 22 -9.91 23.77 -18.82
N THR A 23 -10.87 23.24 -18.11
CA THR A 23 -10.81 23.16 -16.64
C THR A 23 -9.78 22.09 -16.28
N SER A 24 -8.56 22.51 -16.00
CA SER A 24 -7.54 21.64 -15.41
C SER A 24 -8.00 21.26 -14.02
N SER A 25 -8.59 20.08 -13.87
CA SER A 25 -8.85 19.47 -12.58
C SER A 25 -7.50 19.16 -11.95
N HIS A 26 -7.01 20.04 -11.08
CA HIS A 26 -5.90 19.71 -10.22
C HIS A 26 -6.40 18.68 -9.21
N SER A 27 -6.08 17.42 -9.44
CA SER A 27 -6.21 16.39 -8.41
C SER A 27 -5.24 16.78 -7.31
N ALA A 28 -5.76 17.26 -6.19
CA ALA A 28 -4.95 17.47 -5.00
C ALA A 28 -4.36 16.11 -4.58
N ALA A 29 -3.04 16.06 -4.35
CA ALA A 29 -2.41 14.85 -3.83
C ALA A 29 -3.03 14.51 -2.47
N GLN A 30 -3.37 13.24 -2.28
CA GLN A 30 -3.91 12.75 -1.01
C GLN A 30 -2.92 13.01 0.12
N THR A 31 -3.43 13.46 1.25
CA THR A 31 -2.62 13.61 2.46
C THR A 31 -2.31 12.24 3.07
N ARG A 32 -1.22 12.14 3.84
CA ARG A 32 -0.87 10.91 4.55
C ARG A 32 -2.04 10.39 5.41
N ASP A 33 -2.75 11.29 6.07
CA ASP A 33 -3.87 10.91 6.95
C ASP A 33 -5.08 10.37 6.18
N GLU A 34 -5.32 10.86 4.98
CA GLU A 34 -6.34 10.31 4.08
C GLU A 34 -5.96 8.90 3.62
N MET A 35 -4.72 8.71 3.17
CA MET A 35 -4.20 7.39 2.77
C MET A 35 -4.29 6.37 3.91
N VAL A 36 -3.92 6.76 5.15
CA VAL A 36 -4.02 5.88 6.33
C VAL A 36 -5.48 5.51 6.63
N ARG A 37 -6.42 6.46 6.49
CA ARG A 37 -7.84 6.20 6.72
C ARG A 37 -8.43 5.24 5.70
N GLU A 38 -8.09 5.41 4.44
CA GLU A 38 -8.54 4.54 3.34
C GLU A 38 -7.96 3.13 3.49
N ASP A 39 -6.67 3.03 3.74
CA ASP A 39 -6.00 1.77 4.02
C ASP A 39 -6.64 1.02 5.20
N ARG A 40 -6.87 1.72 6.31
CA ARG A 40 -7.56 1.14 7.46
C ARG A 40 -8.94 0.62 7.10
N LYS A 41 -9.71 1.39 6.32
CA LYS A 41 -11.05 0.98 5.91
C LYS A 41 -11.00 -0.31 5.09
N LYS A 42 -10.15 -0.36 4.06
CA LYS A 42 -9.95 -1.54 3.22
C LYS A 42 -9.63 -2.77 4.08
N ILE A 43 -8.62 -2.66 4.93
CA ILE A 43 -8.13 -3.77 5.76
C ILE A 43 -9.16 -4.23 6.80
N MET A 44 -9.93 -3.31 7.37
CA MET A 44 -10.99 -3.66 8.33
C MET A 44 -12.17 -4.35 7.65
N GLU A 45 -12.48 -3.99 6.41
CA GLU A 45 -13.54 -4.65 5.61
C GLU A 45 -13.15 -6.10 5.23
N GLU A 46 -11.87 -6.35 4.95
CA GLU A 46 -11.34 -7.69 4.69
C GLU A 46 -11.38 -8.58 5.94
N GLY A 47 -11.22 -7.99 7.12
CA GLY A 47 -11.36 -8.66 8.42
C GLY A 47 -10.25 -9.66 8.77
N PHE A 48 -9.22 -9.79 7.95
CA PHE A 48 -8.11 -10.71 8.15
C PHE A 48 -7.05 -10.15 9.10
N TRP A 49 -6.68 -8.89 8.91
CA TRP A 49 -5.61 -8.22 9.66
C TRP A 49 -6.08 -7.52 10.91
N ILE A 50 -5.29 -7.59 11.96
CA ILE A 50 -5.42 -6.70 13.12
C ILE A 50 -4.63 -5.44 12.81
N TYR A 51 -5.33 -4.31 12.67
CA TYR A 51 -4.75 -3.06 12.19
C TYR A 51 -4.36 -2.13 13.34
N ASN A 52 -3.07 -1.77 13.44
CA ASN A 52 -2.49 -0.86 14.43
C ASN A 52 -2.86 -1.19 15.90
N ASP A 53 -3.03 -2.46 16.23
CA ASP A 53 -3.43 -2.90 17.58
C ASP A 53 -2.62 -4.15 17.99
N LEU A 54 -1.35 -3.94 18.31
CA LEU A 54 -0.45 -5.01 18.76
C LEU A 54 -0.93 -5.67 20.04
N PRO A 55 -1.42 -4.96 21.08
CA PRO A 55 -1.95 -5.60 22.29
C PRO A 55 -3.07 -6.61 21.99
N LYS A 56 -3.98 -6.26 21.08
CA LYS A 56 -5.03 -7.18 20.62
C LYS A 56 -4.45 -8.37 19.87
N ALA A 57 -3.44 -8.15 19.02
CA ALA A 57 -2.78 -9.20 18.27
C ALA A 57 -2.10 -10.21 19.19
N PHE A 58 -1.33 -9.77 20.19
CA PHE A 58 -0.75 -10.62 21.20
C PHE A 58 -1.78 -11.39 22.02
N THR A 59 -2.86 -10.72 22.40
CA THR A 59 -3.96 -11.37 23.12
C THR A 59 -4.57 -12.50 22.30
N LYS A 60 -4.84 -12.25 21.01
CA LYS A 60 -5.40 -13.23 20.11
C LYS A 60 -4.43 -14.40 19.86
N ALA A 61 -3.13 -14.12 19.71
CA ALA A 61 -2.10 -15.15 19.57
C ALA A 61 -2.06 -16.08 20.79
N LYS A 62 -2.06 -15.52 22.01
CA LYS A 62 -2.13 -16.28 23.26
C LYS A 62 -3.37 -17.17 23.36
N GLN A 63 -4.53 -16.63 22.93
CA GLN A 63 -5.81 -17.37 23.00
C GLN A 63 -5.90 -18.49 21.97
N SER A 64 -5.37 -18.26 20.77
CA SER A 64 -5.44 -19.23 19.67
C SER A 64 -4.30 -20.26 19.68
N GLY A 65 -3.22 -20.00 20.41
CA GLY A 65 -1.99 -20.81 20.37
C GLY A 65 -1.19 -20.65 19.08
N LYS A 66 -1.57 -19.70 18.20
CA LYS A 66 -0.88 -19.42 16.95
C LYS A 66 0.26 -18.43 17.14
N PRO A 67 1.33 -18.54 16.35
CA PRO A 67 2.36 -17.51 16.31
C PRO A 67 1.78 -16.20 15.75
N LEU A 68 2.49 -15.11 16.00
CA LEU A 68 2.14 -13.76 15.56
C LEU A 68 3.02 -13.36 14.39
N LEU A 69 2.41 -12.85 13.33
CA LEU A 69 3.08 -12.20 12.22
C LEU A 69 2.75 -10.71 12.24
N VAL A 70 3.77 -9.87 12.33
CA VAL A 70 3.62 -8.41 12.32
C VAL A 70 4.25 -7.83 11.08
N VAL A 71 3.45 -7.18 10.25
CA VAL A 71 3.91 -6.42 9.09
C VAL A 71 3.98 -4.95 9.46
N LEU A 72 5.19 -4.40 9.44
CA LEU A 72 5.43 -2.96 9.52
C LEU A 72 5.56 -2.41 8.12
N ARG A 73 4.79 -1.39 7.77
CA ARG A 73 4.88 -0.77 6.46
C ARG A 73 4.62 0.73 6.48
N CYS A 74 5.20 1.43 5.52
CA CYS A 74 4.98 2.84 5.28
C CYS A 74 3.81 3.03 4.29
N ILE A 75 2.77 3.79 4.65
CA ILE A 75 1.63 4.06 3.77
C ILE A 75 2.00 4.89 2.52
N PRO A 76 2.84 5.95 2.61
CA PRO A 76 3.22 6.72 1.44
C PRO A 76 4.13 5.98 0.45
N CYS A 77 4.64 4.81 0.83
CA CYS A 77 5.52 4.02 -0.01
C CYS A 77 4.68 3.13 -0.97
N HIS A 78 4.61 3.52 -2.24
CA HIS A 78 3.86 2.79 -3.25
C HIS A 78 4.33 1.33 -3.40
N GLU A 79 5.64 1.09 -3.35
CA GLU A 79 6.20 -0.25 -3.45
C GLU A 79 5.84 -1.12 -2.25
N CYS A 80 5.77 -0.51 -1.04
CA CYS A 80 5.34 -1.23 0.14
C CYS A 80 3.87 -1.65 0.05
N VAL A 81 3.01 -0.79 -0.50
CA VAL A 81 1.60 -1.09 -0.72
C VAL A 81 1.45 -2.20 -1.75
N LYS A 82 2.20 -2.13 -2.84
CA LYS A 82 2.20 -3.17 -3.88
C LYS A 82 2.61 -4.53 -3.31
N LEU A 83 3.73 -4.60 -2.58
CA LEU A 83 4.19 -5.83 -1.95
C LEU A 83 3.15 -6.40 -0.99
N ASP A 84 2.49 -5.54 -0.23
CA ASP A 84 1.46 -5.93 0.72
C ASP A 84 0.19 -6.44 0.03
N ASP A 85 -0.24 -5.81 -1.06
CA ASP A 85 -1.34 -6.30 -1.89
C ASP A 85 -1.00 -7.67 -2.53
N GLU A 86 0.24 -7.86 -3.00
CA GLU A 86 0.73 -9.14 -3.51
C GLU A 86 0.74 -10.24 -2.42
N LEU A 87 1.13 -9.88 -1.19
CA LEU A 87 1.16 -10.81 -0.05
C LEU A 87 -0.24 -11.25 0.41
N VAL A 88 -1.21 -10.35 0.36
CA VAL A 88 -2.52 -10.57 1.01
C VAL A 88 -3.53 -11.16 0.05
N ASP A 89 -3.63 -10.61 -1.14
CA ASP A 89 -4.78 -10.81 -2.01
C ASP A 89 -4.51 -11.73 -3.19
N GLN A 90 -3.27 -11.90 -3.61
CA GLN A 90 -2.98 -12.44 -4.94
C GLN A 90 -2.06 -13.66 -4.94
N ASP A 91 -1.26 -13.89 -3.91
CA ASP A 91 -0.33 -15.01 -3.92
C ASP A 91 -0.96 -16.30 -3.35
N PRO A 92 -1.16 -17.33 -4.18
CA PRO A 92 -1.79 -18.58 -3.75
C PRO A 92 -0.92 -19.41 -2.80
N VAL A 93 0.36 -19.10 -2.67
CA VAL A 93 1.29 -19.80 -1.77
C VAL A 93 1.35 -19.13 -0.42
N ILE A 94 1.41 -17.79 -0.40
CA ILE A 94 1.55 -17.00 0.83
C ILE A 94 0.27 -17.06 1.66
N ARG A 95 -0.89 -16.86 1.05
CA ARG A 95 -2.15 -16.75 1.78
C ARG A 95 -2.45 -17.94 2.71
N PRO A 96 -2.34 -19.20 2.28
CA PRO A 96 -2.52 -20.35 3.17
C PRO A 96 -1.52 -20.39 4.32
N LEU A 97 -0.28 -19.93 4.11
CA LEU A 97 0.72 -19.87 5.16
C LEU A 97 0.37 -18.80 6.20
N LEU A 98 -0.16 -17.65 5.77
CA LEU A 98 -0.61 -16.59 6.69
C LEU A 98 -1.76 -17.04 7.59
N ASP A 99 -2.59 -17.97 7.14
CA ASP A 99 -3.69 -18.52 7.95
C ASP A 99 -3.23 -19.29 9.19
N GLU A 100 -1.96 -19.72 9.22
CA GLU A 100 -1.34 -20.35 10.41
C GLU A 100 -0.92 -19.35 11.47
N PHE A 101 -0.98 -18.04 11.19
CA PHE A 101 -0.56 -16.97 12.07
C PHE A 101 -1.74 -16.12 12.53
N VAL A 102 -1.56 -15.41 13.63
CA VAL A 102 -2.32 -14.19 13.92
C VAL A 102 -1.61 -13.04 13.21
N CYS A 103 -2.24 -12.45 12.19
CA CYS A 103 -1.63 -11.42 11.38
C CYS A 103 -1.98 -10.01 11.87
N ALA A 104 -0.98 -9.19 12.12
CA ALA A 104 -1.12 -7.79 12.50
C ALA A 104 -0.41 -6.88 11.49
N ARG A 105 -1.05 -5.76 11.14
CA ARG A 105 -0.51 -4.75 10.25
C ARG A 105 -0.31 -3.45 11.01
N GLN A 106 0.92 -2.97 11.01
CA GLN A 106 1.33 -1.76 11.70
C GLN A 106 1.80 -0.73 10.67
N VAL A 107 1.11 0.40 10.56
CA VAL A 107 1.41 1.44 9.56
C VAL A 107 2.05 2.69 10.17
N SER A 108 2.38 2.62 11.46
CA SER A 108 3.09 3.67 12.18
C SER A 108 4.06 3.04 13.17
N THR A 109 5.24 3.60 13.22
CA THR A 109 6.25 3.22 14.23
C THR A 109 6.09 3.99 15.54
N ASN A 110 5.15 4.94 15.61
CA ASN A 110 4.85 5.68 16.83
C ASN A 110 4.31 4.71 17.91
N GLY A 111 5.00 4.63 19.01
CA GLY A 111 4.64 3.73 20.11
C GLY A 111 5.03 2.26 19.86
N LEU A 112 5.78 1.98 18.80
CA LEU A 112 6.37 0.67 18.59
C LEU A 112 7.47 0.43 19.62
N ASP A 113 7.45 -0.74 20.26
CA ASP A 113 8.54 -1.19 21.13
C ASP A 113 9.77 -1.51 20.29
N LEU A 114 10.70 -0.57 20.21
CA LEU A 114 11.94 -0.71 19.44
C LEU A 114 12.91 -1.70 20.07
N GLU A 115 12.82 -1.95 21.38
CA GLU A 115 13.64 -2.96 22.06
C GLU A 115 13.20 -4.36 21.61
N LEU A 116 11.90 -4.60 21.54
CA LEU A 116 11.33 -5.85 21.05
C LEU A 116 11.59 -6.08 19.57
N PHE A 117 11.20 -5.11 18.74
CA PHE A 117 11.26 -5.26 17.29
C PHE A 117 12.66 -5.01 16.72
N GLN A 118 13.50 -4.20 17.39
CA GLN A 118 14.81 -3.76 16.89
C GLN A 118 14.69 -3.30 15.40
N TYR A 119 13.66 -2.49 15.18
CA TYR A 119 13.30 -2.02 13.84
C TYR A 119 14.26 -0.93 13.40
N ASP A 120 14.81 -1.10 12.22
CA ASP A 120 15.57 -0.04 11.54
C ASP A 120 14.59 0.95 10.92
N THR A 121 14.59 2.19 11.40
CA THR A 121 13.67 3.24 10.94
C THR A 121 13.90 3.65 9.49
N ASP A 122 15.02 3.25 8.89
CA ASP A 122 15.31 3.44 7.47
C ASP A 122 14.61 2.39 6.58
N GLN A 123 14.04 1.36 7.15
CA GLN A 123 13.26 0.37 6.42
C GLN A 123 11.84 0.88 6.14
N SER A 124 11.35 0.65 4.95
CA SER A 124 9.99 0.98 4.54
C SER A 124 9.00 -0.16 4.76
N PHE A 125 9.50 -1.38 4.87
CA PHE A 125 8.71 -2.61 5.03
C PHE A 125 9.52 -3.63 5.84
N ALA A 126 8.87 -4.27 6.81
CA ALA A 126 9.47 -5.37 7.55
C ALA A 126 8.37 -6.32 8.05
N VAL A 127 8.67 -7.61 8.03
CA VAL A 127 7.86 -8.67 8.63
C VAL A 127 8.58 -9.24 9.82
N PHE A 128 7.88 -9.38 10.94
CA PHE A 128 8.39 -10.03 12.14
C PHE A 128 7.53 -11.24 12.45
N ILE A 129 8.18 -12.33 12.78
CA ILE A 129 7.55 -13.58 13.20
C ILE A 129 7.89 -13.77 14.68
N LEU A 130 6.85 -13.85 15.53
CA LEU A 130 6.99 -13.89 16.97
C LEU A 130 6.15 -15.01 17.58
N ASN A 131 6.59 -15.50 18.72
CA ASN A 131 5.73 -16.25 19.61
C ASN A 131 4.74 -15.32 20.33
N ALA A 132 3.69 -15.88 20.87
CA ALA A 132 2.69 -15.13 21.64
C ALA A 132 3.25 -14.51 22.94
N ASP A 133 4.42 -14.93 23.40
CA ASP A 133 5.14 -14.35 24.55
C ASP A 133 5.98 -13.12 24.18
N GLY A 134 6.14 -12.81 22.90
CA GLY A 134 6.92 -11.68 22.38
C GLY A 134 8.32 -12.07 21.89
N THR A 135 8.69 -13.35 21.92
CA THR A 135 9.98 -13.77 21.38
C THR A 135 9.98 -13.67 19.86
N VAL A 136 10.84 -12.84 19.28
CA VAL A 136 11.06 -12.72 17.83
C VAL A 136 11.99 -13.83 17.37
N TYR A 137 11.54 -14.71 16.49
CA TYR A 137 12.34 -15.80 15.94
C TYR A 137 12.56 -15.71 14.42
N GLY A 138 11.86 -14.81 13.75
CA GLY A 138 12.05 -14.56 12.33
C GLY A 138 11.87 -13.09 11.97
N ARG A 139 12.64 -12.65 10.99
CA ARG A 139 12.54 -11.32 10.38
C ARG A 139 12.72 -11.43 8.90
N PHE A 140 11.90 -10.69 8.18
CA PHE A 140 11.99 -10.57 6.74
C PHE A 140 11.66 -9.13 6.35
N GLY A 141 12.41 -8.52 5.44
CA GLY A 141 12.13 -7.13 5.10
C GLY A 141 13.09 -6.55 4.08
N THR A 142 12.79 -5.32 3.72
CA THR A 142 13.57 -4.55 2.76
C THR A 142 14.37 -3.48 3.47
N ARG A 143 15.45 -3.08 2.83
CA ARG A 143 16.15 -1.85 3.15
C ARG A 143 15.32 -0.63 2.74
N SER A 144 15.84 0.57 2.97
CA SER A 144 15.17 1.83 2.66
C SER A 144 14.76 1.94 1.19
N HIS A 145 13.82 2.85 0.92
CA HIS A 145 13.35 3.24 -0.42
C HIS A 145 14.47 3.68 -1.41
N ARG A 146 15.72 3.70 -0.99
CA ARG A 146 16.88 4.07 -1.81
C ARG A 146 17.58 2.87 -2.46
N THR A 147 17.18 1.65 -2.14
CA THR A 147 17.71 0.45 -2.77
C THR A 147 16.75 -0.04 -3.83
N ASP A 148 17.28 -0.38 -5.01
CA ASP A 148 16.50 -1.03 -6.05
C ASP A 148 15.95 -2.35 -5.53
N TRP A 149 14.66 -2.57 -5.67
CA TRP A 149 13.92 -3.74 -5.17
C TRP A 149 14.31 -5.06 -5.84
N LEU A 150 15.07 -4.99 -6.91
CA LEU A 150 15.52 -6.15 -7.68
C LEU A 150 16.47 -7.01 -6.84
N GLY A 151 15.93 -7.95 -6.10
CA GLY A 151 16.66 -8.99 -5.41
C GLY A 151 16.64 -8.94 -3.87
N ASP A 152 16.10 -7.90 -3.24
CA ASP A 152 16.15 -7.77 -1.78
C ASP A 152 14.98 -8.45 -1.06
N VAL A 153 13.83 -8.62 -1.75
CA VAL A 153 12.64 -9.30 -1.21
C VAL A 153 11.99 -10.13 -2.30
N SER A 154 11.84 -11.41 -2.07
CA SER A 154 11.05 -12.28 -2.92
C SER A 154 9.89 -12.91 -2.15
N LEU A 155 8.78 -13.14 -2.82
CA LEU A 155 7.65 -13.87 -2.23
C LEU A 155 8.05 -15.30 -1.86
N GLU A 156 8.94 -15.91 -2.64
CA GLU A 156 9.51 -17.24 -2.35
C GLU A 156 10.31 -17.21 -1.04
N GLY A 157 11.14 -16.18 -0.84
CA GLY A 157 11.91 -16.01 0.40
C GLY A 157 10.99 -15.81 1.61
N LEU A 158 9.91 -15.05 1.47
CA LEU A 158 8.90 -14.94 2.52
C LEU A 158 8.20 -16.27 2.78
N ALA A 159 7.80 -16.99 1.72
CA ALA A 159 7.15 -18.29 1.87
C ALA A 159 8.04 -19.28 2.62
N GLU A 160 9.33 -19.31 2.35
CA GLU A 160 10.27 -20.16 3.09
C GLU A 160 10.43 -19.71 4.54
N ALA A 161 10.47 -18.40 4.81
CA ALA A 161 10.52 -17.88 6.17
C ALA A 161 9.23 -18.20 6.98
N LEU A 162 8.08 -18.32 6.33
CA LEU A 162 6.81 -18.69 6.98
C LEU A 162 6.66 -20.18 7.25
N LYS A 163 7.41 -21.04 6.54
CA LYS A 163 7.39 -22.51 6.72
C LYS A 163 8.34 -22.98 7.82
N GLY A 164 9.39 -22.20 8.13
CA GLY A 164 10.46 -22.57 9.04
C GLY A 164 10.24 -22.23 10.46
#